data_897d611e93eb5c01e627e9af95f9efb9
#
_entry.id   897d611e93eb5c01e627e9af95f9efb9
#
_cell.length_a   1.000
_cell.length_b   1.000
_cell.length_c   1.000
_cell.angle_alpha   90.00
_cell.angle_beta   90.00
_cell.angle_gamma   90.00
#
_symmetry.space_group_name_H-M   'P 1'
#
loop_
_entity.id
_entity.type
_entity.pdbx_description
1 polymer ?
#
loop_
_entity_poly.entity_id
_entity_poly.type
_entity_poly.pdbx_seq_one_letter_code
_entity_poly.pdbx_strand_id
1 'polypeptide(L)'
;NNVAEALPITLKVYDEKPDWTVDASKYAYSMNLYGKIRINSQFSSDAEDRLAAFDGAGNCIGVANNQYVEANDMWYVLMTIYNNTNNTNDITFRVWDASSGLVYDAVPNESITFINNTVKGTADSPIIFNTQSGQAQRISLITGWNWVSFNVASSLLSTPATLLKSLTLKGNEQIKDESNSTFAAYNAATSTWIGNNVQFDNKHMFLIQSSSNQTLNVAGTALQGTSNLTLDIAKGWNYISYLPSSSLSVKEAMAGYSVKAGDLIKSQDAFSMYGEKTGWLGNLNYMQPGKGYMLYSSDGGKLVYPDLTAAGTKAITRADGVSDENVWKELRNETNMSM
;
A
#
# COMPACT_ATOMS: atom_id res chain seq x y z
N ASN A 1 -17.19 -36.09 -23.93
CA ASN A 1 -15.88 -35.68 -23.37
C ASN A 1 -16.10 -34.42 -22.55
N ASN A 2 -16.38 -34.59 -21.24
CA ASN A 2 -16.38 -33.48 -20.30
C ASN A 2 -14.93 -33.17 -19.94
N VAL A 3 -14.41 -32.09 -20.49
CA VAL A 3 -13.19 -31.47 -19.98
C VAL A 3 -13.65 -30.59 -18.82
N ALA A 4 -13.36 -31.00 -17.59
CA ALA A 4 -13.54 -30.15 -16.42
C ALA A 4 -12.62 -28.94 -16.59
N GLU A 5 -13.18 -27.75 -16.73
CA GLU A 5 -12.41 -26.51 -16.64
C GLU A 5 -11.75 -26.45 -15.27
N ALA A 6 -10.42 -26.43 -15.27
CA ALA A 6 -9.65 -26.22 -14.06
C ALA A 6 -9.90 -24.77 -13.58
N LEU A 7 -10.50 -24.63 -12.40
CA LEU A 7 -10.61 -23.33 -11.74
C LEU A 7 -9.19 -22.76 -11.52
N PRO A 8 -8.94 -21.51 -11.88
CA PRO A 8 -7.64 -20.90 -11.66
C PRO A 8 -7.37 -20.84 -10.16
N ILE A 9 -6.39 -21.62 -9.70
CA ILE A 9 -5.85 -21.49 -8.34
C ILE A 9 -4.99 -20.23 -8.34
N THR A 10 -5.47 -19.16 -7.73
CA THR A 10 -4.65 -17.98 -7.46
C THR A 10 -3.73 -18.30 -6.29
N LEU A 11 -2.49 -18.69 -6.57
CA LEU A 11 -1.43 -18.76 -5.58
C LEU A 11 -1.13 -17.32 -5.12
N LYS A 12 -1.54 -16.96 -3.90
CA LYS A 12 -0.98 -15.78 -3.23
C LYS A 12 0.46 -16.11 -2.88
N VAL A 13 1.40 -15.57 -3.62
CA VAL A 13 2.80 -15.54 -3.20
C VAL A 13 2.87 -14.45 -2.13
N TYR A 14 2.98 -14.86 -0.86
CA TYR A 14 3.31 -13.96 0.24
C TYR A 14 4.79 -13.61 0.11
N ASP A 15 5.18 -12.36 0.44
CA ASP A 15 6.59 -12.05 0.67
C ASP A 15 7.09 -13.00 1.77
N GLU A 16 8.31 -13.48 1.63
CA GLU A 16 8.88 -14.40 2.61
C GLU A 16 8.89 -13.75 3.99
N LYS A 17 8.48 -14.51 5.02
CA LYS A 17 8.53 -14.11 6.43
C LYS A 17 9.92 -13.54 6.73
N PRO A 18 10.05 -12.32 7.30
CA PRO A 18 11.35 -11.72 7.56
C PRO A 18 12.22 -12.62 8.44
N ASP A 19 13.47 -12.79 8.08
CA ASP A 19 14.45 -13.52 8.87
C ASP A 19 15.00 -12.65 10.03
N TRP A 20 14.09 -12.26 10.92
CA TRP A 20 14.42 -11.53 12.14
C TRP A 20 14.86 -12.51 13.22
N THR A 21 16.11 -12.45 13.59
CA THR A 21 16.69 -13.29 14.64
C THR A 21 17.59 -12.46 15.54
N VAL A 22 17.72 -12.87 16.78
CA VAL A 22 18.60 -12.23 17.77
C VAL A 22 19.52 -13.27 18.39
N ASP A 23 20.80 -13.00 18.35
CA ASP A 23 21.81 -13.76 19.09
C ASP A 23 22.06 -13.06 20.45
N ALA A 24 21.37 -13.50 21.48
CA ALA A 24 21.41 -12.91 22.82
C ALA A 24 22.85 -12.88 23.41
N SER A 25 23.72 -13.81 22.99
CA SER A 25 25.09 -13.89 23.51
C SER A 25 25.98 -12.70 23.14
N LYS A 26 25.56 -11.90 22.17
CA LYS A 26 26.27 -10.70 21.70
C LYS A 26 25.99 -9.43 22.52
N TYR A 27 25.07 -9.51 23.48
CA TYR A 27 24.58 -8.34 24.20
C TYR A 27 24.81 -8.46 25.72
N ALA A 28 25.21 -7.36 26.34
CA ALA A 28 25.49 -7.29 27.76
C ALA A 28 24.24 -7.07 28.61
N TYR A 29 23.18 -6.50 28.03
CA TYR A 29 21.99 -6.06 28.75
C TYR A 29 20.72 -6.57 28.09
N SER A 30 19.65 -6.71 28.89
CA SER A 30 18.31 -7.07 28.39
C SER A 30 17.21 -6.32 29.11
N MET A 31 16.09 -6.10 28.41
CA MET A 31 14.86 -5.52 28.91
C MET A 31 13.68 -6.34 28.41
N ASN A 32 12.67 -6.54 29.21
CA ASN A 32 11.44 -7.21 28.81
C ASN A 32 10.34 -6.20 28.44
N LEU A 33 9.50 -6.60 27.49
CA LEU A 33 8.42 -5.78 26.99
C LEU A 33 7.13 -6.59 26.92
N TYR A 34 6.06 -6.02 27.45
CA TYR A 34 4.71 -6.53 27.38
C TYR A 34 3.89 -5.63 26.46
N GLY A 35 3.51 -6.11 25.29
CA GLY A 35 2.89 -5.27 24.28
C GLY A 35 1.72 -5.92 23.54
N LYS A 36 1.03 -5.12 22.73
CA LYS A 36 0.00 -5.55 21.78
C LYS A 36 0.26 -4.92 20.42
N ILE A 37 0.06 -5.69 19.38
CA ILE A 37 0.14 -5.20 18.00
C ILE A 37 -1.23 -4.65 17.59
N ARG A 38 -1.23 -3.46 16.97
CA ARG A 38 -2.41 -2.87 16.35
C ARG A 38 -2.11 -2.56 14.88
N ILE A 39 -2.73 -3.31 13.97
CA ILE A 39 -2.61 -3.16 12.51
C ILE A 39 -3.89 -2.50 12.00
N ASN A 40 -3.75 -1.41 11.23
CA ASN A 40 -4.90 -0.70 10.65
C ASN A 40 -6.01 -0.39 11.68
N SER A 41 -5.61 0.09 12.86
CA SER A 41 -6.50 0.41 13.98
C SER A 41 -7.20 -0.79 14.65
N GLN A 42 -6.92 -2.03 14.25
CA GLN A 42 -7.43 -3.25 14.84
C GLN A 42 -6.32 -3.99 15.61
N PHE A 43 -6.63 -4.52 16.79
CA PHE A 43 -5.68 -5.39 17.49
C PHE A 43 -5.50 -6.71 16.72
N SER A 44 -4.25 -7.11 16.53
CA SER A 44 -3.94 -8.39 15.91
C SER A 44 -4.41 -9.55 16.77
N SER A 45 -5.00 -10.55 16.09
CA SER A 45 -5.34 -11.87 16.65
C SER A 45 -4.70 -13.01 15.85
N ASP A 46 -3.64 -12.72 15.09
CA ASP A 46 -2.90 -13.68 14.30
C ASP A 46 -1.61 -14.08 15.03
N ALA A 47 -1.43 -15.38 15.27
CA ALA A 47 -0.25 -15.93 15.95
C ALA A 47 1.04 -15.84 15.11
N GLU A 48 0.91 -15.68 13.80
CA GLU A 48 2.05 -15.55 12.89
C GLU A 48 2.53 -14.11 12.76
N ASP A 49 1.76 -13.12 13.25
CA ASP A 49 2.21 -11.74 13.32
C ASP A 49 3.40 -11.61 14.29
N ARG A 50 4.37 -10.79 13.93
CA ARG A 50 5.60 -10.62 14.70
C ARG A 50 5.90 -9.16 14.95
N LEU A 51 6.36 -8.86 16.15
CA LEU A 51 6.98 -7.58 16.50
C LEU A 51 8.50 -7.77 16.58
N ALA A 52 9.26 -6.86 16.00
CA ALA A 52 10.72 -6.81 16.13
C ALA A 52 11.20 -5.42 16.53
N ALA A 53 12.26 -5.37 17.33
CA ALA A 53 12.99 -4.17 17.74
C ALA A 53 14.35 -4.11 17.04
N PHE A 54 14.76 -2.89 16.66
CA PHE A 54 16.01 -2.63 15.95
C PHE A 54 16.79 -1.51 16.63
N ASP A 55 18.11 -1.62 16.67
CA ASP A 55 19.01 -0.54 17.10
C ASP A 55 19.18 0.54 16.01
N GLY A 56 19.88 1.62 16.33
CA GLY A 56 20.14 2.71 15.38
C GLY A 56 21.00 2.30 14.17
N ALA A 57 21.67 1.17 14.22
CA ALA A 57 22.40 0.59 13.09
C ALA A 57 21.52 -0.33 12.22
N GLY A 58 20.27 -0.59 12.65
CA GLY A 58 19.31 -1.45 11.95
C GLY A 58 19.47 -2.94 12.24
N ASN A 59 20.23 -3.33 13.27
CA ASN A 59 20.32 -4.72 13.69
C ASN A 59 19.08 -5.10 14.49
N CYS A 60 18.55 -6.31 14.27
CA CYS A 60 17.46 -6.84 15.08
C CYS A 60 17.98 -7.18 16.48
N ILE A 61 17.41 -6.52 17.49
CA ILE A 61 17.79 -6.65 18.92
C ILE A 61 16.68 -7.24 19.79
N GLY A 62 15.52 -7.55 19.21
CA GLY A 62 14.40 -8.21 19.87
C GLY A 62 13.38 -8.67 18.84
N VAL A 63 12.79 -9.85 19.03
CA VAL A 63 11.71 -10.34 18.19
C VAL A 63 10.82 -11.29 18.96
N ALA A 64 9.51 -11.19 18.76
CA ALA A 64 8.54 -12.13 19.31
C ALA A 64 7.30 -12.24 18.42
N ASN A 65 6.67 -13.41 18.42
CA ASN A 65 5.37 -13.62 17.80
C ASN A 65 4.25 -13.08 18.70
N ASN A 66 3.13 -12.75 18.08
CA ASN A 66 1.90 -12.49 18.77
C ASN A 66 1.37 -13.81 19.36
N GLN A 67 0.89 -13.81 20.61
CA GLN A 67 0.43 -15.02 21.29
C GLN A 67 -0.86 -14.76 22.08
N TYR A 68 -1.75 -15.72 22.01
CA TYR A 68 -2.97 -15.69 22.82
C TYR A 68 -2.68 -16.11 24.26
N VAL A 69 -3.13 -15.31 25.22
CA VAL A 69 -2.99 -15.56 26.66
C VAL A 69 -4.38 -15.86 27.22
N GLU A 70 -4.67 -17.13 27.44
CA GLU A 70 -5.98 -17.63 27.88
C GLU A 70 -6.46 -16.99 29.19
N ALA A 71 -5.56 -16.77 30.12
CA ALA A 71 -5.89 -16.16 31.42
C ALA A 71 -6.50 -14.75 31.32
N ASN A 72 -6.22 -14.03 30.23
CA ASN A 72 -6.70 -12.66 29.99
C ASN A 72 -7.70 -12.60 28.82
N ASP A 73 -7.92 -13.70 28.10
CA ASP A 73 -8.70 -13.76 26.85
C ASP A 73 -8.22 -12.72 25.83
N MET A 74 -6.90 -12.57 25.68
CA MET A 74 -6.29 -11.52 24.84
C MET A 74 -4.99 -11.96 24.18
N TRP A 75 -4.65 -11.25 23.10
CA TRP A 75 -3.41 -11.41 22.38
C TRP A 75 -2.36 -10.42 22.84
N TYR A 76 -1.12 -10.89 23.01
CA TYR A 76 0.02 -10.09 23.47
C TYR A 76 1.31 -10.47 22.74
N VAL A 77 2.25 -9.55 22.72
CA VAL A 77 3.64 -9.80 22.39
C VAL A 77 4.48 -9.68 23.65
N LEU A 78 5.14 -10.76 24.03
CA LEU A 78 6.09 -10.82 25.13
C LEU A 78 7.50 -10.90 24.52
N MET A 79 8.25 -9.80 24.55
CA MET A 79 9.52 -9.67 23.85
C MET A 79 10.65 -9.31 24.81
N THR A 80 11.78 -9.98 24.66
CA THR A 80 13.04 -9.53 25.28
C THR A 80 13.83 -8.73 24.25
N ILE A 81 14.21 -7.52 24.61
CA ILE A 81 15.06 -6.63 23.82
C ILE A 81 16.47 -6.67 24.43
N TYR A 82 17.48 -6.79 23.58
CA TYR A 82 18.88 -6.85 23.98
C TYR A 82 19.63 -5.61 23.49
N ASN A 83 20.63 -5.14 24.28
CA ASN A 83 21.45 -4.01 23.88
C ASN A 83 22.82 -4.05 24.58
N ASN A 84 23.80 -3.37 24.00
CA ASN A 84 25.11 -3.13 24.63
C ASN A 84 25.21 -1.74 25.26
N THR A 85 24.22 -0.88 25.04
CA THR A 85 24.11 0.46 25.62
C THR A 85 22.88 0.51 26.54
N ASN A 86 23.11 0.81 27.82
CA ASN A 86 22.04 1.04 28.77
C ASN A 86 21.55 2.50 28.70
N ASN A 87 20.30 2.73 29.02
CA ASN A 87 19.65 4.04 29.04
C ASN A 87 19.69 4.75 27.65
N THR A 88 19.25 4.02 26.60
CA THR A 88 19.15 4.53 25.23
C THR A 88 17.71 4.48 24.73
N ASN A 89 17.34 5.44 23.89
CA ASN A 89 16.03 5.50 23.18
C ASN A 89 16.20 5.31 21.67
N ASP A 90 17.38 4.94 21.23
CA ASP A 90 17.64 4.66 19.81
C ASP A 90 17.17 3.25 19.44
N ILE A 91 15.85 3.04 19.59
CA ILE A 91 15.18 1.78 19.26
C ILE A 91 14.00 2.07 18.36
N THR A 92 13.96 1.37 17.25
CA THR A 92 12.81 1.39 16.32
C THR A 92 12.12 0.03 16.31
N PHE A 93 10.84 0.02 15.93
CA PHE A 93 10.03 -1.21 15.92
C PHE A 93 9.41 -1.44 14.55
N ARG A 94 9.27 -2.71 14.19
CA ARG A 94 8.56 -3.16 12.99
C ARG A 94 7.63 -4.31 13.31
N VAL A 95 6.52 -4.38 12.61
CA VAL A 95 5.56 -5.48 12.66
C VAL A 95 5.55 -6.20 11.31
N TRP A 96 5.64 -7.49 11.34
CA TRP A 96 5.29 -8.37 10.25
C TRP A 96 3.83 -8.76 10.39
N ASP A 97 3.01 -8.42 9.41
CA ASP A 97 1.61 -8.84 9.27
C ASP A 97 1.57 -10.06 8.35
N ALA A 98 1.37 -11.22 8.93
CA ALA A 98 1.37 -12.49 8.22
C ALA A 98 0.22 -12.59 7.22
N SER A 99 -0.92 -11.96 7.52
CA SER A 99 -2.10 -11.98 6.67
C SER A 99 -1.91 -11.22 5.37
N SER A 100 -1.17 -10.12 5.39
CA SER A 100 -0.85 -9.31 4.20
C SER A 100 0.51 -9.67 3.59
N GLY A 101 1.39 -10.36 4.32
CA GLY A 101 2.78 -10.59 3.91
C GLY A 101 3.62 -9.32 3.88
N LEU A 102 3.34 -8.33 4.75
CA LEU A 102 3.99 -7.03 4.74
C LEU A 102 4.66 -6.70 6.06
N VAL A 103 5.73 -5.92 5.98
CA VAL A 103 6.41 -5.32 7.14
C VAL A 103 5.99 -3.87 7.27
N TYR A 104 5.57 -3.47 8.45
CA TYR A 104 5.21 -2.10 8.80
C TYR A 104 6.16 -1.54 9.86
N ASP A 105 6.51 -0.25 9.75
CA ASP A 105 7.07 0.46 10.89
C ASP A 105 5.98 0.58 11.98
N ALA A 106 6.37 0.37 13.23
CA ALA A 106 5.46 0.40 14.36
C ALA A 106 5.87 1.46 15.37
N VAL A 107 4.90 2.30 15.77
CA VAL A 107 5.12 3.35 16.76
C VAL A 107 4.46 2.94 18.07
N PRO A 108 5.24 2.82 19.16
CA PRO A 108 4.67 2.56 20.47
C PRO A 108 3.85 3.78 20.93
N ASN A 109 2.76 3.54 21.69
CA ASN A 109 1.91 4.60 22.23
C ASN A 109 2.58 5.44 23.32
N GLU A 110 3.76 5.03 23.79
CA GLU A 110 4.62 5.79 24.69
C GLU A 110 6.10 5.60 24.32
N SER A 111 6.95 6.54 24.70
CA SER A 111 8.39 6.45 24.47
C SER A 111 9.01 5.29 25.24
N ILE A 112 9.82 4.48 24.55
CA ILE A 112 10.55 3.35 25.12
C ILE A 112 12.02 3.72 25.24
N THR A 113 12.48 3.84 26.50
CA THR A 113 13.90 3.91 26.83
C THR A 113 14.36 2.53 27.26
N PHE A 114 15.41 2.00 26.66
CA PHE A 114 16.03 0.76 27.08
C PHE A 114 16.71 0.94 28.44
N ILE A 115 16.27 0.19 29.42
CA ILE A 115 16.86 0.16 30.76
C ILE A 115 17.05 -1.30 31.16
N ASN A 116 18.31 -1.67 31.44
CA ASN A 116 18.67 -3.04 31.79
C ASN A 116 17.85 -3.57 32.96
N ASN A 117 17.46 -4.85 32.89
CA ASN A 117 16.68 -5.57 33.90
C ASN A 117 15.33 -4.94 34.24
N THR A 118 14.72 -4.19 33.34
CA THR A 118 13.37 -3.65 33.52
C THR A 118 12.34 -4.38 32.66
N VAL A 119 11.07 -4.17 33.01
CA VAL A 119 9.89 -4.59 32.24
C VAL A 119 9.11 -3.34 31.84
N LYS A 120 8.80 -3.20 30.57
CA LYS A 120 7.93 -2.16 30.05
C LYS A 120 6.57 -2.77 29.67
N GLY A 121 5.49 -2.11 30.12
CA GLY A 121 4.14 -2.60 29.97
C GLY A 121 3.79 -3.71 30.97
N THR A 122 2.50 -3.99 31.09
CA THR A 122 1.92 -5.08 31.90
C THR A 122 0.71 -5.66 31.17
N ALA A 123 0.12 -6.72 31.68
CA ALA A 123 -1.12 -7.27 31.09
C ALA A 123 -2.28 -6.25 31.12
N ASP A 124 -2.39 -5.45 32.18
CA ASP A 124 -3.45 -4.44 32.36
C ASP A 124 -3.14 -3.12 31.60
N SER A 125 -1.86 -2.84 31.35
CA SER A 125 -1.39 -1.65 30.63
C SER A 125 -0.26 -2.02 29.65
N PRO A 126 -0.58 -2.74 28.57
CA PRO A 126 0.42 -3.13 27.58
C PRO A 126 0.84 -1.93 26.72
N ILE A 127 2.08 -1.96 26.24
CA ILE A 127 2.53 -1.04 25.20
C ILE A 127 1.78 -1.35 23.90
N ILE A 128 1.11 -0.36 23.31
CA ILE A 128 0.42 -0.54 22.04
C ILE A 128 1.35 -0.16 20.90
N PHE A 129 1.77 -1.12 20.11
CA PHE A 129 2.52 -0.90 18.88
C PHE A 129 1.55 -0.67 17.74
N ASN A 130 1.29 0.61 17.46
CA ASN A 130 0.49 0.98 16.31
C ASN A 130 1.37 0.84 15.08
N THR A 131 1.01 -0.05 14.17
CA THR A 131 1.55 0.09 12.83
C THR A 131 1.11 1.47 12.37
N GLN A 132 2.06 2.31 12.03
CA GLN A 132 1.70 3.42 11.18
C GLN A 132 1.06 2.73 9.98
N SER A 133 -0.16 3.09 9.66
CA SER A 133 -0.87 2.51 8.52
C SER A 133 -0.08 2.87 7.24
N GLY A 134 1.06 2.24 7.13
CA GLY A 134 1.85 2.18 5.94
C GLY A 134 1.14 1.16 5.08
N GLN A 135 0.15 1.56 4.33
CA GLN A 135 -0.22 0.78 3.17
C GLN A 135 1.03 0.72 2.32
N ALA A 136 1.69 -0.43 2.28
CA ALA A 136 2.66 -0.63 1.22
C ALA A 136 1.88 -0.69 -0.08
N GLN A 137 1.93 0.39 -0.83
CA GLN A 137 1.40 0.37 -2.18
C GLN A 137 2.30 -0.55 -3.01
N ARG A 138 1.72 -1.61 -3.55
CA ARG A 138 2.42 -2.55 -4.43
C ARG A 138 2.09 -2.21 -5.88
N ILE A 139 3.13 -1.94 -6.67
CA ILE A 139 3.00 -1.57 -8.07
C ILE A 139 3.75 -2.60 -8.91
N SER A 140 3.01 -3.43 -9.66
CA SER A 140 3.60 -4.35 -10.61
C SER A 140 4.14 -3.59 -11.82
N LEU A 141 5.45 -3.65 -12.04
CA LEU A 141 6.13 -3.11 -13.20
C LEU A 141 6.37 -4.24 -14.21
N ILE A 142 6.06 -3.97 -15.47
CA ILE A 142 6.43 -4.82 -16.59
C ILE A 142 7.69 -4.27 -17.27
N THR A 143 8.40 -5.10 -18.00
CA THR A 143 9.52 -4.67 -18.83
C THR A 143 9.08 -3.58 -19.83
N GLY A 144 9.81 -2.49 -19.90
CA GLY A 144 9.47 -1.30 -20.69
C GLY A 144 8.81 -0.20 -19.85
N TRP A 145 8.07 0.69 -20.50
CA TRP A 145 7.43 1.82 -19.85
C TRP A 145 6.19 1.42 -19.06
N ASN A 146 6.03 2.01 -17.89
CA ASN A 146 4.88 1.83 -16.98
C ASN A 146 4.36 3.21 -16.58
N TRP A 147 3.06 3.41 -16.66
CA TRP A 147 2.38 4.58 -16.15
C TRP A 147 2.00 4.33 -14.68
N VAL A 148 2.64 5.05 -13.78
CA VAL A 148 2.61 4.78 -12.34
C VAL A 148 2.08 5.98 -11.58
N SER A 149 1.34 5.73 -10.51
CA SER A 149 0.92 6.75 -9.56
C SER A 149 0.96 6.25 -8.11
N PHE A 150 1.00 7.18 -7.16
CA PHE A 150 1.17 6.88 -5.75
C PHE A 150 -0.04 7.36 -4.95
N ASN A 151 -0.65 6.45 -4.18
CA ASN A 151 -1.79 6.71 -3.32
C ASN A 151 -1.46 6.64 -1.82
N VAL A 152 -0.19 6.72 -1.48
CA VAL A 152 0.33 6.74 -0.10
C VAL A 152 1.19 7.98 0.13
N ALA A 153 1.05 8.62 1.28
CA ALA A 153 2.00 9.63 1.74
C ALA A 153 3.26 8.92 2.23
N SER A 154 4.40 9.16 1.59
CA SER A 154 5.64 8.43 1.84
C SER A 154 6.87 9.33 1.70
N SER A 155 7.81 9.19 2.62
CA SER A 155 9.13 9.82 2.49
C SER A 155 9.98 9.20 1.36
N LEU A 156 9.60 8.02 0.87
CA LEU A 156 10.23 7.38 -0.28
C LEU A 156 9.98 8.15 -1.58
N LEU A 157 8.93 8.96 -1.66
CA LEU A 157 8.59 9.78 -2.83
C LEU A 157 9.50 11.01 -3.00
N SER A 158 10.75 10.95 -2.56
CA SER A 158 11.69 12.07 -2.60
C SER A 158 12.57 12.07 -3.85
N THR A 159 13.23 10.96 -4.15
CA THR A 159 14.15 10.85 -5.30
C THR A 159 14.07 9.47 -5.94
N PRO A 160 14.50 9.32 -7.21
CA PRO A 160 14.61 8.01 -7.86
C PRO A 160 15.43 7.00 -7.07
N ALA A 161 16.55 7.43 -6.49
CA ALA A 161 17.43 6.59 -5.70
C ALA A 161 16.75 6.05 -4.43
N THR A 162 15.88 6.84 -3.82
CA THR A 162 15.15 6.45 -2.61
C THR A 162 13.97 5.53 -2.96
N LEU A 163 13.16 5.94 -3.94
CA LEU A 163 11.94 5.22 -4.31
C LEU A 163 12.23 3.85 -4.92
N LEU A 164 13.20 3.78 -5.83
CA LEU A 164 13.48 2.57 -6.62
C LEU A 164 14.61 1.71 -6.00
N LYS A 165 15.00 1.98 -4.74
CA LYS A 165 16.09 1.30 -4.05
C LYS A 165 15.89 -0.23 -3.96
N SER A 166 14.63 -0.68 -3.84
CA SER A 166 14.30 -2.11 -3.71
C SER A 166 14.30 -2.86 -5.05
N LEU A 167 14.39 -2.15 -6.18
CA LEU A 167 14.38 -2.76 -7.51
C LEU A 167 15.76 -3.19 -7.97
N THR A 168 15.79 -4.22 -8.80
CA THR A 168 17.00 -4.62 -9.54
C THR A 168 17.18 -3.72 -10.76
N LEU A 169 18.11 -2.78 -10.69
CA LEU A 169 18.39 -1.82 -11.75
C LEU A 169 19.53 -2.33 -12.66
N LYS A 170 19.36 -2.24 -13.99
CA LYS A 170 20.29 -2.79 -15.00
C LYS A 170 20.91 -1.73 -15.93
N GLY A 171 20.50 -0.45 -15.81
CA GLY A 171 21.03 0.65 -16.59
C GLY A 171 20.14 1.14 -17.74
N ASN A 172 18.97 0.54 -17.92
CA ASN A 172 17.96 0.99 -18.89
C ASN A 172 16.78 1.69 -18.22
N GLU A 173 16.82 1.83 -16.91
CA GLU A 173 15.76 2.47 -16.14
C GLU A 173 15.76 3.97 -16.39
N GLN A 174 14.59 4.48 -16.70
CA GLN A 174 14.36 5.89 -16.94
C GLN A 174 13.06 6.33 -16.28
N ILE A 175 13.01 7.60 -15.90
CA ILE A 175 11.83 8.21 -15.30
C ILE A 175 11.54 9.51 -16.03
N LYS A 176 10.25 9.75 -16.32
CA LYS A 176 9.73 11.01 -16.87
C LYS A 176 8.50 11.45 -16.11
N ASP A 177 8.33 12.75 -16.00
CA ASP A 177 7.12 13.41 -15.52
C ASP A 177 6.29 14.01 -16.67
N GLU A 178 5.22 14.74 -16.32
CA GLU A 178 4.32 15.39 -17.28
C GLU A 178 5.04 16.37 -18.22
N SER A 179 6.06 17.05 -17.74
CA SER A 179 6.77 18.05 -18.51
C SER A 179 7.58 17.46 -19.67
N ASN A 180 7.84 16.15 -19.66
CA ASN A 180 8.81 15.44 -20.50
C ASN A 180 10.22 16.09 -20.51
N SER A 181 10.39 17.18 -19.77
CA SER A 181 11.65 17.91 -19.60
C SER A 181 12.39 17.41 -18.35
N THR A 182 11.67 16.87 -17.37
CA THR A 182 12.26 16.25 -16.20
C THR A 182 12.48 14.77 -16.46
N PHE A 183 13.74 14.40 -16.50
CA PHE A 183 14.20 13.08 -16.91
C PHE A 183 15.31 12.63 -15.98
N ALA A 184 15.22 11.41 -15.50
CA ALA A 184 16.29 10.72 -14.80
C ALA A 184 16.56 9.36 -15.42
N ALA A 185 17.84 9.00 -15.56
CA ALA A 185 18.29 7.71 -16.05
C ALA A 185 19.26 7.05 -15.08
N TYR A 186 19.14 5.75 -14.90
CA TYR A 186 20.08 5.00 -14.08
C TYR A 186 21.34 4.63 -14.85
N ASN A 187 22.49 4.98 -14.30
CA ASN A 187 23.79 4.60 -14.81
C ASN A 187 24.33 3.39 -14.03
N ALA A 188 24.31 2.21 -14.65
CA ALA A 188 24.74 0.97 -14.00
C ALA A 188 26.26 0.95 -13.70
N ALA A 189 27.08 1.66 -14.48
CA ALA A 189 28.53 1.68 -14.26
C ALA A 189 28.92 2.43 -12.96
N THR A 190 28.14 3.45 -12.59
CA THR A 190 28.37 4.25 -11.37
C THR A 190 27.37 3.94 -10.27
N SER A 191 26.34 3.12 -10.54
CA SER A 191 25.20 2.83 -9.65
C SER A 191 24.49 4.10 -9.17
N THR A 192 24.36 5.11 -10.03
CA THR A 192 23.75 6.40 -9.71
C THR A 192 22.68 6.80 -10.73
N TRP A 193 21.73 7.62 -10.28
CA TRP A 193 20.79 8.31 -11.14
C TRP A 193 21.41 9.60 -11.67
N ILE A 194 21.31 9.82 -12.99
CA ILE A 194 21.79 11.01 -13.70
C ILE A 194 20.64 11.72 -14.39
N GLY A 195 20.79 13.01 -14.61
CA GLY A 195 19.77 13.85 -15.26
C GLY A 195 19.15 14.84 -14.28
N ASN A 196 17.95 15.32 -14.60
CA ASN A 196 17.23 16.27 -13.77
C ASN A 196 16.71 15.61 -12.50
N ASN A 197 16.54 16.40 -11.46
CA ASN A 197 16.03 15.92 -10.17
C ASN A 197 14.51 15.68 -10.24
N VAL A 198 14.10 14.48 -10.62
CA VAL A 198 12.70 14.06 -10.56
C VAL A 198 12.28 13.95 -9.10
N GLN A 199 11.22 14.66 -8.74
CA GLN A 199 10.55 14.54 -7.45
C GLN A 199 9.19 13.88 -7.65
N PHE A 200 8.95 12.80 -6.94
CA PHE A 200 7.68 12.11 -6.97
C PHE A 200 6.68 12.76 -6.01
N ASP A 201 5.41 12.70 -6.37
CA ASP A 201 4.31 13.15 -5.52
C ASP A 201 3.07 12.26 -5.67
N ASN A 202 2.00 12.63 -4.97
CA ASN A 202 0.72 11.95 -5.04
C ASN A 202 -0.27 12.60 -6.03
N LYS A 203 0.12 13.64 -6.76
CA LYS A 203 -0.81 14.39 -7.61
C LYS A 203 -0.69 14.01 -9.08
N HIS A 204 0.51 13.62 -9.49
CA HIS A 204 0.84 13.36 -10.88
C HIS A 204 1.14 11.88 -11.12
N MET A 205 0.94 11.42 -12.34
CA MET A 205 1.50 10.16 -12.76
C MET A 205 2.95 10.34 -13.24
N PHE A 206 3.71 9.28 -13.17
CA PHE A 206 5.08 9.19 -13.66
C PHE A 206 5.22 8.04 -14.66
N LEU A 207 6.10 8.22 -15.64
CA LEU A 207 6.49 7.15 -16.54
C LEU A 207 7.79 6.54 -16.01
N ILE A 208 7.75 5.26 -15.65
CA ILE A 208 8.92 4.51 -15.17
C ILE A 208 9.23 3.40 -16.16
N GLN A 209 10.43 3.43 -16.76
CA GLN A 209 10.94 2.34 -17.58
C GLN A 209 11.64 1.32 -16.69
N SER A 210 11.21 0.07 -16.76
CA SER A 210 11.79 -1.05 -16.03
C SER A 210 12.49 -2.03 -16.98
N SER A 211 13.66 -2.53 -16.59
CA SER A 211 14.43 -3.53 -17.36
C SER A 211 13.87 -4.95 -17.23
N SER A 212 12.98 -5.20 -16.27
CA SER A 212 12.39 -6.52 -16.04
C SER A 212 11.04 -6.39 -15.32
N ASN A 213 10.26 -7.48 -15.35
CA ASN A 213 9.07 -7.57 -14.54
C ASN A 213 9.47 -7.64 -13.06
N GLN A 214 8.98 -6.73 -12.24
CA GLN A 214 9.26 -6.67 -10.80
C GLN A 214 8.19 -5.87 -10.07
N THR A 215 8.19 -5.92 -8.74
CA THR A 215 7.23 -5.18 -7.92
C THR A 215 7.92 -4.04 -7.20
N LEU A 216 7.41 -2.84 -7.37
CA LEU A 216 7.80 -1.67 -6.58
C LEU A 216 6.89 -1.61 -5.34
N ASN A 217 7.50 -1.69 -4.16
CA ASN A 217 6.83 -1.55 -2.88
C ASN A 217 7.09 -0.15 -2.31
N VAL A 218 6.03 0.61 -2.07
CA VAL A 218 6.11 1.98 -1.53
C VAL A 218 5.42 1.99 -0.17
N ALA A 219 6.21 1.89 0.89
CA ALA A 219 5.70 2.03 2.25
C ALA A 219 5.27 3.50 2.50
N GLY A 220 4.12 3.70 3.10
CA GLY A 220 3.60 5.04 3.37
C GLY A 220 2.29 4.98 4.13
N THR A 221 1.69 6.12 4.44
CA THR A 221 0.36 6.23 5.05
C THR A 221 -0.72 6.39 3.98
N ALA A 222 -1.85 5.70 4.13
CA ALA A 222 -2.99 5.90 3.24
C ALA A 222 -3.41 7.38 3.21
N LEU A 223 -3.68 7.90 2.03
CA LEU A 223 -4.21 9.25 1.88
C LEU A 223 -5.66 9.28 2.38
N GLN A 224 -5.95 10.21 3.29
CA GLN A 224 -7.27 10.40 3.89
C GLN A 224 -7.68 11.86 3.84
N GLY A 225 -8.99 12.08 3.84
CA GLY A 225 -9.57 13.42 3.82
C GLY A 225 -9.58 14.07 2.42
N THR A 226 -10.60 14.87 2.18
CA THR A 226 -10.89 15.47 0.88
C THR A 226 -9.70 16.23 0.27
N SER A 227 -8.92 16.96 1.08
CA SER A 227 -7.77 17.73 0.58
C SER A 227 -6.68 16.85 -0.02
N ASN A 228 -6.42 15.67 0.58
CA ASN A 228 -5.42 14.73 0.09
C ASN A 228 -5.90 13.95 -1.14
N LEU A 229 -7.23 13.81 -1.29
CA LEU A 229 -7.89 13.10 -2.39
C LEU A 229 -8.32 14.04 -3.52
N THR A 230 -7.87 15.29 -3.53
CA THR A 230 -8.22 16.29 -4.54
C THR A 230 -7.03 16.57 -5.48
N LEU A 231 -7.30 16.56 -6.79
CA LEU A 231 -6.37 16.99 -7.84
C LEU A 231 -6.86 18.27 -8.49
N ASP A 232 -5.95 19.21 -8.75
CA ASP A 232 -6.19 20.35 -9.62
C ASP A 232 -6.00 19.94 -11.07
N ILE A 233 -7.00 20.18 -11.91
CA ILE A 233 -7.02 19.78 -13.31
C ILE A 233 -6.95 21.06 -14.16
N ALA A 234 -5.92 21.15 -14.97
CA ALA A 234 -5.78 22.22 -15.96
C ALA A 234 -6.61 21.92 -17.21
N LYS A 235 -6.92 22.96 -17.99
CA LYS A 235 -7.47 22.77 -19.34
C LYS A 235 -6.44 22.10 -20.24
N GLY A 236 -6.86 21.09 -21.01
CA GLY A 236 -6.00 20.27 -21.85
C GLY A 236 -5.60 18.95 -21.19
N TRP A 237 -4.43 18.43 -21.52
CA TRP A 237 -3.93 17.16 -20.99
C TRP A 237 -3.32 17.32 -19.60
N ASN A 238 -3.61 16.39 -18.71
CA ASN A 238 -3.09 16.30 -17.35
C ASN A 238 -2.60 14.88 -17.09
N TYR A 239 -1.44 14.74 -16.46
CA TYR A 239 -0.95 13.49 -15.91
C TYR A 239 -1.45 13.35 -14.48
N ILE A 240 -2.39 12.45 -14.24
CA ILE A 240 -3.05 12.35 -12.95
C ILE A 240 -2.76 11.05 -12.21
N SER A 241 -2.61 11.17 -10.90
CA SER A 241 -2.58 10.02 -10.00
C SER A 241 -3.97 9.45 -9.77
N TYR A 242 -4.03 8.16 -9.45
CA TYR A 242 -5.20 7.52 -8.88
C TYR A 242 -5.00 7.35 -7.37
N LEU A 243 -5.76 8.09 -6.58
CA LEU A 243 -5.55 8.22 -5.13
C LEU A 243 -6.34 7.22 -4.26
N PRO A 244 -7.51 6.68 -4.68
CA PRO A 244 -8.23 5.69 -3.87
C PRO A 244 -7.42 4.40 -3.64
N SER A 245 -7.70 3.73 -2.52
CA SER A 245 -7.02 2.48 -2.14
C SER A 245 -7.59 1.23 -2.82
N SER A 246 -8.73 1.32 -3.48
CA SER A 246 -9.36 0.22 -4.23
C SER A 246 -9.74 0.64 -5.65
N SER A 247 -9.94 -0.33 -6.53
CA SER A 247 -10.41 -0.07 -7.90
C SER A 247 -11.84 0.47 -7.89
N LEU A 248 -12.07 1.48 -8.72
CA LEU A 248 -13.39 2.05 -8.98
C LEU A 248 -13.65 2.05 -10.48
N SER A 249 -14.93 1.95 -10.87
CA SER A 249 -15.28 2.23 -12.25
C SER A 249 -14.90 3.68 -12.61
N VAL A 250 -14.65 3.96 -13.89
CA VAL A 250 -14.36 5.33 -14.35
C VAL A 250 -15.45 6.30 -13.90
N LYS A 251 -16.72 5.88 -13.96
CA LYS A 251 -17.86 6.68 -13.50
C LYS A 251 -17.78 7.04 -12.01
N GLU A 252 -17.44 6.07 -11.16
CA GLU A 252 -17.32 6.30 -9.71
C GLU A 252 -16.10 7.14 -9.37
N ALA A 253 -14.95 6.83 -10.00
CA ALA A 253 -13.70 7.57 -9.78
C ALA A 253 -13.81 9.04 -10.19
N MET A 254 -14.54 9.32 -11.29
CA MET A 254 -14.71 10.66 -11.84
C MET A 254 -15.98 11.37 -11.32
N ALA A 255 -16.71 10.79 -10.35
CA ALA A 255 -17.96 11.36 -9.83
C ALA A 255 -17.78 12.74 -9.17
N GLY A 256 -16.62 13.02 -8.59
CA GLY A 256 -16.26 14.32 -7.99
C GLY A 256 -15.59 15.30 -8.96
N TYR A 257 -15.70 15.09 -10.27
CA TYR A 257 -15.20 15.96 -11.32
C TYR A 257 -16.33 16.50 -12.18
N SER A 258 -16.29 17.80 -12.49
CA SER A 258 -17.30 18.46 -13.36
C SER A 258 -17.00 18.17 -14.84
N VAL A 259 -17.26 16.94 -15.24
CA VAL A 259 -16.95 16.43 -16.58
C VAL A 259 -17.79 17.13 -17.68
N LYS A 260 -17.20 17.31 -18.85
CA LYS A 260 -17.82 17.86 -20.07
C LYS A 260 -17.77 16.87 -21.22
N ALA A 261 -18.71 17.01 -22.16
CA ALA A 261 -18.70 16.23 -23.38
C ALA A 261 -17.36 16.42 -24.12
N GLY A 262 -16.73 15.30 -24.49
CA GLY A 262 -15.41 15.27 -25.12
C GLY A 262 -14.22 15.19 -24.16
N ASP A 263 -14.44 15.30 -22.83
CA ASP A 263 -13.41 14.97 -21.86
C ASP A 263 -13.04 13.49 -22.01
N LEU A 264 -11.74 13.18 -21.90
CA LEU A 264 -11.21 11.85 -22.19
C LEU A 264 -10.22 11.44 -21.10
N ILE A 265 -10.39 10.23 -20.57
CA ILE A 265 -9.44 9.60 -19.68
C ILE A 265 -8.84 8.37 -20.35
N LYS A 266 -7.52 8.21 -20.22
CA LYS A 266 -6.83 7.03 -20.73
C LYS A 266 -5.79 6.49 -19.75
N SER A 267 -5.65 5.17 -19.76
CA SER A 267 -4.50 4.44 -19.22
C SER A 267 -3.46 4.24 -20.31
N GLN A 268 -2.45 3.44 -20.05
CA GLN A 268 -1.41 3.09 -21.02
C GLN A 268 -1.98 2.35 -22.24
N ASP A 269 -3.05 1.59 -22.09
CA ASP A 269 -3.60 0.63 -23.06
C ASP A 269 -5.10 0.75 -23.34
N ALA A 270 -5.81 1.62 -22.59
CA ALA A 270 -7.25 1.79 -22.71
C ALA A 270 -7.66 3.26 -22.54
N PHE A 271 -8.84 3.61 -23.00
CA PHE A 271 -9.41 4.95 -22.80
C PHE A 271 -10.94 4.91 -22.66
N SER A 272 -11.50 5.98 -22.11
CA SER A 272 -12.94 6.29 -22.13
C SER A 272 -13.15 7.79 -22.36
N MET A 273 -14.16 8.12 -23.17
CA MET A 273 -14.56 9.49 -23.48
C MET A 273 -15.96 9.76 -22.92
N TYR A 274 -16.16 10.94 -22.39
CA TYR A 274 -17.46 11.33 -21.85
C TYR A 274 -18.38 11.94 -22.92
N GLY A 275 -19.60 11.43 -22.99
CA GLY A 275 -20.69 12.00 -23.79
C GLY A 275 -21.86 12.35 -22.89
N GLU A 276 -22.53 13.50 -23.15
CA GLU A 276 -23.67 13.97 -22.31
C GLU A 276 -24.78 12.93 -22.18
N LYS A 277 -25.06 12.21 -23.26
CA LYS A 277 -26.14 11.20 -23.28
C LYS A 277 -25.68 9.78 -22.93
N THR A 278 -24.43 9.48 -23.14
CA THR A 278 -23.86 8.13 -23.01
C THR A 278 -23.06 7.92 -21.72
N GLY A 279 -22.68 9.02 -21.04
CA GLY A 279 -21.70 8.96 -19.96
C GLY A 279 -20.31 8.59 -20.48
N TRP A 280 -19.51 7.93 -19.64
CA TRP A 280 -18.20 7.41 -20.02
C TRP A 280 -18.34 6.19 -20.93
N LEU A 281 -17.76 6.25 -22.13
CA LEU A 281 -17.81 5.22 -23.16
C LEU A 281 -16.41 4.93 -23.68
N GLY A 282 -16.01 3.67 -23.65
CA GLY A 282 -14.69 3.20 -24.10
C GLY A 282 -14.37 1.82 -23.55
N ASN A 283 -13.11 1.44 -23.63
CA ASN A 283 -12.62 0.17 -23.10
C ASN A 283 -11.87 0.30 -21.74
N LEU A 284 -11.67 1.53 -21.25
CA LEU A 284 -11.22 1.77 -19.87
C LEU A 284 -12.46 1.75 -18.96
N ASN A 285 -12.70 0.63 -18.30
CA ASN A 285 -13.85 0.46 -17.43
C ASN A 285 -13.55 0.80 -15.97
N TYR A 286 -12.33 0.54 -15.50
CA TYR A 286 -11.90 0.71 -14.11
C TYR A 286 -10.58 1.47 -14.02
N MET A 287 -10.48 2.31 -12.99
CA MET A 287 -9.23 2.91 -12.54
C MET A 287 -8.71 2.14 -11.32
N GLN A 288 -7.40 2.00 -11.20
CA GLN A 288 -6.78 1.08 -10.23
C GLN A 288 -5.62 1.74 -9.46
N PRO A 289 -5.44 1.41 -8.17
CA PRO A 289 -4.27 1.83 -7.40
C PRO A 289 -2.95 1.47 -8.12
N GLY A 290 -1.99 2.38 -8.06
CA GLY A 290 -0.67 2.20 -8.67
C GLY A 290 -0.59 2.49 -10.16
N LYS A 291 -1.71 2.67 -10.84
CA LYS A 291 -1.76 3.06 -12.25
C LYS A 291 -1.89 4.58 -12.39
N GLY A 292 -1.12 5.12 -13.34
CA GLY A 292 -1.25 6.52 -13.76
C GLY A 292 -2.21 6.66 -14.92
N TYR A 293 -2.80 7.84 -15.06
CA TYR A 293 -3.77 8.15 -16.10
C TYR A 293 -3.48 9.51 -16.75
N MET A 294 -3.90 9.68 -17.99
CA MET A 294 -3.96 10.98 -18.65
C MET A 294 -5.41 11.41 -18.77
N LEU A 295 -5.72 12.61 -18.29
CA LEU A 295 -7.04 13.22 -18.41
C LEU A 295 -6.95 14.44 -19.36
N TYR A 296 -7.69 14.39 -20.45
CA TYR A 296 -7.98 15.58 -21.25
C TYR A 296 -9.22 16.25 -20.69
N SER A 297 -9.08 17.50 -20.30
CA SER A 297 -10.14 18.33 -19.77
C SER A 297 -10.43 19.53 -20.69
N SER A 298 -11.68 19.75 -21.04
CA SER A 298 -12.10 20.88 -21.86
C SER A 298 -12.03 22.22 -21.10
N ASP A 299 -12.30 22.20 -19.79
CA ASP A 299 -12.46 23.43 -18.99
C ASP A 299 -11.45 23.53 -17.83
N GLY A 300 -10.86 22.41 -17.39
CA GLY A 300 -10.13 22.32 -16.12
C GLY A 300 -11.06 22.17 -14.91
N GLY A 301 -10.53 22.36 -13.72
CA GLY A 301 -11.30 22.27 -12.46
C GLY A 301 -10.62 21.46 -11.38
N LYS A 302 -11.41 20.78 -10.55
CA LYS A 302 -10.93 19.91 -9.47
C LYS A 302 -11.54 18.53 -9.61
N LEU A 303 -10.70 17.50 -9.55
CA LEU A 303 -11.13 16.13 -9.38
C LEU A 303 -11.01 15.75 -7.90
N VAL A 304 -12.14 15.44 -7.26
CA VAL A 304 -12.19 14.97 -5.87
C VAL A 304 -12.51 13.48 -5.88
N TYR A 305 -11.55 12.65 -5.55
CA TYR A 305 -11.80 11.21 -5.41
C TYR A 305 -12.63 10.90 -4.16
N PRO A 306 -13.46 9.83 -4.18
CA PRO A 306 -14.18 9.39 -3.00
C PRO A 306 -13.22 8.93 -1.90
N ASP A 307 -13.47 9.34 -0.65
CA ASP A 307 -12.76 8.84 0.51
C ASP A 307 -13.36 7.52 0.98
N LEU A 308 -12.72 6.42 0.61
CA LEU A 308 -13.17 5.06 0.93
C LEU A 308 -12.83 4.64 2.37
N THR A 309 -11.99 5.42 3.08
CA THR A 309 -11.62 5.15 4.47
C THR A 309 -12.60 5.73 5.47
N ALA A 310 -13.32 6.80 5.10
CA ALA A 310 -14.34 7.44 5.92
C ALA A 310 -15.65 6.62 6.02
N ALA A 311 -15.87 5.69 5.11
CA ALA A 311 -16.97 4.74 5.18
C ALA A 311 -16.53 3.53 6.03
N GLY A 312 -16.63 3.66 7.36
CA GLY A 312 -16.78 2.47 8.20
C GLY A 312 -17.91 1.63 7.57
N THR A 313 -17.54 0.43 7.09
CA THR A 313 -18.39 -0.66 6.60
C THR A 313 -19.88 -0.29 6.42
N LYS A 314 -20.22 0.56 5.46
CA LYS A 314 -21.49 0.38 4.77
C LYS A 314 -21.24 -0.80 3.83
N ALA A 315 -21.70 -1.98 4.25
CA ALA A 315 -21.98 -3.05 3.32
C ALA A 315 -22.62 -2.39 2.10
N ILE A 316 -22.07 -2.65 0.92
CA ILE A 316 -22.67 -2.23 -0.34
C ILE A 316 -24.00 -2.98 -0.39
N THR A 317 -25.04 -2.37 0.15
CA THR A 317 -26.41 -2.79 -0.13
C THR A 317 -26.58 -2.39 -1.58
N ARG A 318 -26.63 -3.38 -2.47
CA ARG A 318 -27.10 -3.16 -3.84
C ARG A 318 -28.43 -2.41 -3.74
N ALA A 319 -28.61 -1.41 -4.58
CA ALA A 319 -29.77 -0.53 -4.59
C ALA A 319 -31.09 -1.25 -4.89
N ASP A 320 -31.09 -2.57 -5.04
CA ASP A 320 -32.22 -3.44 -5.40
C ASP A 320 -32.71 -4.36 -4.26
N GLY A 321 -32.13 -4.27 -3.06
CA GLY A 321 -32.67 -4.99 -1.89
C GLY A 321 -32.62 -6.52 -1.97
N VAL A 322 -31.86 -7.10 -2.91
CA VAL A 322 -31.74 -8.56 -3.08
C VAL A 322 -30.61 -9.06 -2.18
N SER A 323 -30.94 -9.90 -1.19
CA SER A 323 -29.94 -10.57 -0.36
C SER A 323 -29.18 -11.62 -1.19
N ASP A 324 -27.91 -11.84 -0.88
CA ASP A 324 -27.06 -12.85 -1.57
C ASP A 324 -27.72 -14.26 -1.60
N GLU A 325 -28.56 -14.57 -0.62
CA GLU A 325 -29.31 -15.83 -0.55
C GLU A 325 -30.35 -15.99 -1.66
N ASN A 326 -30.90 -14.88 -2.15
CA ASN A 326 -31.87 -14.90 -3.26
C ASN A 326 -31.18 -15.03 -4.62
N VAL A 327 -29.99 -14.46 -4.80
CA VAL A 327 -29.20 -14.62 -6.03
C VAL A 327 -28.78 -16.08 -6.22
N TRP A 328 -28.40 -16.77 -5.15
CA TRP A 328 -28.04 -18.19 -5.22
C TRP A 328 -29.25 -19.10 -5.44
N LYS A 329 -30.46 -18.67 -5.07
CA LYS A 329 -31.71 -19.38 -5.38
C LYS A 329 -32.13 -19.22 -6.85
N GLU A 330 -31.97 -18.04 -7.43
CA GLU A 330 -32.25 -17.80 -8.85
C GLU A 330 -31.29 -18.55 -9.75
N LEU A 331 -29.97 -18.51 -9.48
CA LEU A 331 -28.96 -19.26 -10.23
C LEU A 331 -29.17 -20.78 -10.15
N ARG A 332 -29.68 -21.32 -9.05
CA ARG A 332 -30.03 -22.75 -8.91
C ARG A 332 -31.29 -23.09 -9.72
N ASN A 333 -32.23 -22.18 -9.86
CA ASN A 333 -33.44 -22.42 -10.64
C ASN A 333 -33.18 -22.36 -12.15
N GLU A 334 -32.29 -21.49 -12.62
CA GLU A 334 -31.91 -21.43 -14.03
C GLU A 334 -31.09 -22.66 -14.48
N THR A 335 -30.25 -23.25 -13.61
CA THR A 335 -29.51 -24.48 -13.91
C THR A 335 -30.38 -25.77 -13.90
N ASN A 336 -31.54 -25.74 -13.25
CA ASN A 336 -32.47 -26.85 -13.23
C ASN A 336 -33.53 -26.83 -14.36
N MET A 337 -33.55 -25.80 -15.23
CA MET A 337 -34.47 -25.73 -16.37
C MET A 337 -33.88 -26.16 -17.71
N SER A 338 -32.70 -26.77 -17.72
CA SER A 338 -32.07 -27.35 -18.91
C SER A 338 -31.70 -28.81 -18.67
N MET A 339 -32.70 -29.68 -18.45
CA MET A 339 -32.65 -31.10 -18.68
C MET A 339 -33.94 -31.55 -19.39
#